data_a757c429f01b003f0a50e7330383301d
#
_entry.id   a757c429f01b003f0a50e7330383301d
#
_cell.length_a   1.000
_cell.length_b   1.000
_cell.length_c   1.000
_cell.angle_alpha   90.00
_cell.angle_beta   90.00
_cell.angle_gamma   90.00
#
_symmetry.space_group_name_H-M   'P 1'
#
loop_
_entity.id
_entity.type
_entity.pdbx_description
1 polymer ?
#
loop_
_entity_poly.entity_id
_entity_poly.type
_entity_poly.pdbx_seq_one_letter_code
_entity_poly.pdbx_strand_id
1 'polypeptide(L)'
;RFERTAHGIIAWERGRAEGIISRHAEIRAGAIEIGSTGNHLSGRADRIDIRADGSADIIDYKTGYQPSKVQAHRLLAPQLALEAALLARGAFPELGRRRVEELCYVRLRANGAVEPESILTIKGSEKSAPQLAEEAWERLEKLLSHYGNPHTGYLSRALPFKEGDTEGDYDHLARVLEWSAGGDSGGEAAE
;
A
#
# COMPACT_ATOMS: atom_id res chain seq x y z
N ARG A 1 1.46 30.07 -3.24
CA ARG A 1 1.30 28.68 -2.77
C ARG A 1 2.44 27.81 -3.28
N PHE A 2 2.72 27.80 -4.57
CA PHE A 2 3.77 26.98 -5.20
C PHE A 2 5.17 27.25 -4.61
N GLU A 3 5.58 28.50 -4.46
CA GLU A 3 6.91 28.88 -3.92
C GLU A 3 7.18 28.32 -2.53
N ARG A 4 6.19 28.38 -1.62
CA ARG A 4 6.36 27.85 -0.25
C ARG A 4 6.55 26.34 -0.26
N THR A 5 5.77 25.62 -1.08
CA THR A 5 5.91 24.18 -1.22
C THR A 5 7.27 23.82 -1.85
N ALA A 6 7.73 24.58 -2.84
CA ALA A 6 9.05 24.38 -3.46
C ALA A 6 10.19 24.58 -2.46
N HIS A 7 10.14 25.63 -1.63
CA HIS A 7 11.15 25.83 -0.58
C HIS A 7 11.15 24.70 0.45
N GLY A 8 9.96 24.21 0.86
CA GLY A 8 9.85 23.07 1.77
C GLY A 8 10.48 21.81 1.20
N ILE A 9 10.19 21.50 -0.08
CA ILE A 9 10.77 20.34 -0.78
C ILE A 9 12.30 20.49 -0.87
N ILE A 10 12.82 21.66 -1.27
CA ILE A 10 14.26 21.89 -1.37
C ILE A 10 14.96 21.69 -0.02
N ALA A 11 14.36 22.19 1.06
CA ALA A 11 14.92 22.02 2.40
C ALA A 11 14.95 20.54 2.82
N TRP A 12 13.86 19.82 2.59
CA TRP A 12 13.77 18.38 2.84
C TRP A 12 14.76 17.58 2.01
N GLU A 13 14.89 17.88 0.69
CA GLU A 13 15.84 17.24 -0.20
C GLU A 13 17.29 17.45 0.24
N ARG A 14 17.63 18.67 0.65
CA ARG A 14 18.99 18.98 1.17
C ARG A 14 19.31 18.17 2.42
N GLY A 15 18.33 18.01 3.33
CA GLY A 15 18.50 17.21 4.53
C GLY A 15 18.71 15.70 4.25
N ARG A 16 18.27 15.21 3.08
CA ARG A 16 18.43 13.80 2.67
C ARG A 16 19.55 13.56 1.66
N ALA A 17 20.21 14.62 1.20
CA ALA A 17 21.16 14.49 0.10
C ALA A 17 22.37 13.61 0.44
N GLU A 18 22.78 13.60 1.72
CA GLU A 18 23.86 12.77 2.21
C GLU A 18 23.48 11.28 2.11
N GLY A 19 24.35 10.51 1.44
CA GLY A 19 24.16 9.06 1.25
C GLY A 19 23.24 8.66 0.09
N ILE A 20 22.59 9.60 -0.62
CA ILE A 20 21.80 9.30 -1.84
C ILE A 20 22.68 9.58 -3.08
N ILE A 21 22.90 8.53 -3.89
CA ILE A 21 23.74 8.62 -5.10
C ILE A 21 22.95 8.83 -6.40
N SER A 22 21.71 8.38 -6.44
CA SER A 22 20.82 8.66 -7.58
C SER A 22 19.36 8.72 -7.17
N ARG A 23 18.56 9.43 -7.96
CA ARG A 23 17.12 9.64 -7.76
C ARG A 23 16.39 9.35 -9.07
N HIS A 24 15.39 8.51 -8.99
CA HIS A 24 14.58 8.09 -10.13
C HIS A 24 13.12 8.42 -9.87
N ALA A 25 12.57 9.36 -10.65
CA ALA A 25 11.19 9.81 -10.54
C ALA A 25 10.32 9.16 -11.62
N GLU A 26 9.05 8.89 -11.28
CA GLU A 26 8.06 8.37 -12.22
C GLU A 26 8.52 7.09 -12.95
N ILE A 27 9.28 6.23 -12.26
CA ILE A 27 9.91 5.05 -12.86
C ILE A 27 8.91 3.90 -12.96
N ARG A 28 8.90 3.23 -14.12
CA ARG A 28 7.96 2.13 -14.40
C ARG A 28 8.58 0.77 -14.12
N ALA A 29 7.82 -0.06 -13.42
CA ALA A 29 8.09 -1.47 -13.29
C ALA A 29 7.53 -2.24 -14.48
N GLY A 30 8.29 -3.19 -15.00
CA GLY A 30 7.79 -4.23 -15.89
C GLY A 30 6.83 -5.16 -15.18
N ALA A 31 6.06 -5.93 -15.94
CA ALA A 31 5.14 -6.91 -15.41
C ALA A 31 5.89 -8.14 -14.86
N ILE A 32 5.57 -8.55 -13.63
CA ILE A 32 6.06 -9.79 -13.01
C ILE A 32 4.88 -10.70 -12.72
N GLU A 33 4.99 -11.97 -13.08
CA GLU A 33 4.00 -12.97 -12.78
C GLU A 33 3.93 -13.23 -11.26
N ILE A 34 2.71 -13.35 -10.74
CA ILE A 34 2.46 -13.57 -9.31
C ILE A 34 2.23 -15.05 -9.07
N GLY A 35 3.27 -15.71 -8.56
CA GLY A 35 3.26 -17.16 -8.35
C GLY A 35 2.86 -17.91 -9.61
N SER A 36 1.95 -18.88 -9.48
CA SER A 36 1.36 -19.65 -10.60
C SER A 36 -0.07 -19.23 -10.90
N THR A 37 -0.44 -17.99 -10.60
CA THR A 37 -1.83 -17.51 -10.73
C THR A 37 -2.22 -17.12 -12.16
N GLY A 38 -1.26 -16.99 -13.07
CA GLY A 38 -1.45 -16.44 -14.41
C GLY A 38 -1.66 -14.92 -14.43
N ASN A 39 -1.64 -14.27 -13.26
CA ASN A 39 -1.78 -12.82 -13.13
C ASN A 39 -0.40 -12.16 -13.04
N HIS A 40 -0.33 -10.90 -13.47
CA HIS A 40 0.90 -10.12 -13.46
C HIS A 40 0.69 -8.81 -12.71
N LEU A 41 1.70 -8.41 -11.95
CA LEU A 41 1.76 -7.09 -11.31
C LEU A 41 2.75 -6.22 -12.06
N SER A 42 2.35 -5.01 -12.38
CA SER A 42 3.19 -3.91 -12.84
C SER A 42 2.80 -2.64 -12.10
N GLY A 43 3.62 -1.59 -12.21
CA GLY A 43 3.31 -0.35 -11.53
C GLY A 43 4.23 0.79 -11.96
N ARG A 44 4.06 1.92 -11.31
CA ARG A 44 4.94 3.08 -11.45
C ARG A 44 5.17 3.66 -10.07
N ALA A 45 6.43 3.72 -9.65
CA ALA A 45 6.81 4.37 -8.42
C ALA A 45 6.99 5.88 -8.67
N ASP A 46 6.45 6.72 -7.77
CA ASP A 46 6.64 8.15 -7.83
C ASP A 46 8.13 8.49 -7.74
N ARG A 47 8.85 7.80 -6.83
CA ARG A 47 10.28 8.02 -6.66
C ARG A 47 10.97 6.83 -5.99
N ILE A 48 12.14 6.48 -6.52
CA ILE A 48 13.10 5.54 -5.91
C ILE A 48 14.46 6.24 -5.79
N ASP A 49 14.97 6.37 -4.58
CA ASP A 49 16.31 6.90 -4.30
C ASP A 49 17.27 5.74 -4.04
N ILE A 50 18.44 5.76 -4.69
CA ILE A 50 19.49 4.77 -4.45
C ILE A 50 20.50 5.33 -3.48
N ARG A 51 20.80 4.59 -2.43
CA ARG A 51 21.76 4.93 -1.40
C ARG A 51 23.18 4.52 -1.80
N ALA A 52 24.19 5.08 -1.14
CA ALA A 52 25.59 4.78 -1.37
C ALA A 52 25.96 3.29 -1.14
N ASP A 53 25.24 2.60 -0.26
CA ASP A 53 25.40 1.17 0.00
C ASP A 53 24.67 0.28 -1.04
N GLY A 54 24.05 0.88 -2.05
CA GLY A 54 23.28 0.20 -3.09
C GLY A 54 21.87 -0.19 -2.71
N SER A 55 21.42 0.09 -1.48
CA SER A 55 20.02 -0.06 -1.07
C SER A 55 19.15 1.06 -1.65
N ALA A 56 17.83 0.94 -1.46
CA ALA A 56 16.87 1.89 -2.04
C ALA A 56 15.85 2.37 -1.01
N ASP A 57 15.44 3.64 -1.15
CA ASP A 57 14.24 4.20 -0.50
C ASP A 57 13.14 4.35 -1.53
N ILE A 58 11.93 3.93 -1.19
CA ILE A 58 10.73 4.16 -2.00
C ILE A 58 9.90 5.25 -1.36
N ILE A 59 9.55 6.26 -2.17
CA ILE A 59 8.87 7.46 -1.73
C ILE A 59 7.65 7.69 -2.62
N ASP A 60 6.51 7.90 -1.99
CA ASP A 60 5.28 8.27 -2.67
C ASP A 60 4.77 9.62 -2.15
N TYR A 61 4.50 10.56 -3.05
CA TYR A 61 4.07 11.91 -2.73
C TYR A 61 2.55 12.03 -2.64
N LYS A 62 2.06 12.61 -1.55
CA LYS A 62 0.63 12.81 -1.33
C LYS A 62 0.29 14.29 -1.14
N THR A 63 -0.57 14.81 -2.00
CA THR A 63 -1.11 16.19 -1.91
C THR A 63 -2.54 16.23 -1.37
N GLY A 64 -3.22 15.09 -1.36
CA GLY A 64 -4.60 14.90 -0.91
C GLY A 64 -4.73 13.84 0.19
N TYR A 65 -5.60 12.85 -0.06
CA TYR A 65 -5.76 11.71 0.84
C TYR A 65 -4.46 10.89 0.90
N GLN A 66 -4.08 10.54 2.12
CA GLN A 66 -2.97 9.64 2.40
C GLN A 66 -3.50 8.52 3.30
N PRO A 67 -3.23 7.25 2.98
CA PRO A 67 -3.50 6.16 3.91
C PRO A 67 -2.82 6.40 5.24
N SER A 68 -3.45 6.03 6.33
CA SER A 68 -2.77 6.11 7.62
C SER A 68 -1.58 5.15 7.66
N LYS A 69 -0.57 5.52 8.43
CA LYS A 69 0.61 4.66 8.68
C LYS A 69 0.22 3.24 9.10
N VAL A 70 -0.81 3.11 9.94
CA VAL A 70 -1.32 1.81 10.41
C VAL A 70 -1.92 1.01 9.24
N GLN A 71 -2.70 1.65 8.36
CA GLN A 71 -3.26 0.97 7.19
C GLN A 71 -2.15 0.47 6.25
N ALA A 72 -1.14 1.29 5.99
CA ALA A 72 -0.01 0.90 5.14
C ALA A 72 0.82 -0.22 5.78
N HIS A 73 1.19 -0.10 7.04
CA HIS A 73 1.95 -1.11 7.78
C HIS A 73 1.23 -2.47 7.88
N ARG A 74 -0.11 -2.45 7.99
CA ARG A 74 -0.96 -3.65 8.03
C ARG A 74 -1.40 -4.15 6.65
N LEU A 75 -0.85 -3.55 5.58
CA LEU A 75 -1.13 -3.92 4.18
C LEU A 75 -2.62 -3.80 3.80
N LEU A 76 -3.36 -2.89 4.44
CA LEU A 76 -4.69 -2.44 3.98
C LEU A 76 -4.55 -1.38 2.87
N ALA A 77 -3.39 -0.74 2.77
CA ALA A 77 -2.96 0.12 1.67
C ALA A 77 -1.55 -0.33 1.24
N PRO A 78 -1.41 -1.39 0.43
CA PRO A 78 -0.15 -2.09 0.22
C PRO A 78 0.76 -1.46 -0.84
N GLN A 79 0.46 -0.28 -1.39
CA GLN A 79 1.15 0.34 -2.52
C GLN A 79 2.67 0.31 -2.36
N LEU A 80 3.22 0.96 -1.32
CA LEU A 80 4.67 1.04 -1.10
C LEU A 80 5.31 -0.34 -0.91
N ALA A 81 4.63 -1.24 -0.21
CA ALA A 81 5.12 -2.61 0.03
C ALA A 81 5.16 -3.43 -1.28
N LEU A 82 4.18 -3.28 -2.16
CA LEU A 82 4.17 -3.94 -3.48
C LEU A 82 5.20 -3.33 -4.42
N GLU A 83 5.44 -2.02 -4.39
CA GLU A 83 6.53 -1.39 -5.13
C GLU A 83 7.91 -1.91 -4.66
N ALA A 84 8.08 -2.10 -3.35
CA ALA A 84 9.28 -2.73 -2.79
C ALA A 84 9.42 -4.19 -3.25
N ALA A 85 8.33 -4.94 -3.29
CA ALA A 85 8.32 -6.31 -3.78
C ALA A 85 8.71 -6.39 -5.27
N LEU A 86 8.23 -5.46 -6.09
CA LEU A 86 8.61 -5.33 -7.50
C LEU A 86 10.11 -5.00 -7.65
N LEU A 87 10.64 -4.07 -6.85
CA LEU A 87 12.06 -3.69 -6.91
C LEU A 87 12.95 -4.86 -6.46
N ALA A 88 12.61 -5.55 -5.39
CA ALA A 88 13.35 -6.72 -4.92
C ALA A 88 13.38 -7.87 -5.95
N ARG A 89 12.38 -7.95 -6.81
CA ARG A 89 12.26 -8.94 -7.90
C ARG A 89 12.87 -8.47 -9.21
N GLY A 90 13.35 -7.23 -9.27
CA GLY A 90 14.02 -6.67 -10.47
C GLY A 90 13.07 -6.18 -11.55
N ALA A 91 11.82 -5.84 -11.18
CA ALA A 91 10.81 -5.32 -12.10
C ALA A 91 11.18 -3.96 -12.70
N PHE A 92 12.10 -3.21 -12.10
CA PHE A 92 12.58 -1.94 -12.61
C PHE A 92 13.88 -2.14 -13.41
N PRO A 93 13.84 -2.20 -14.76
CA PRO A 93 14.98 -2.61 -15.57
C PRO A 93 16.22 -1.71 -15.38
N GLU A 94 16.00 -0.42 -15.18
CA GLU A 94 17.08 0.57 -14.99
C GLU A 94 17.81 0.40 -13.64
N LEU A 95 17.16 -0.20 -12.65
CA LEU A 95 17.68 -0.31 -11.29
C LEU A 95 18.18 -1.71 -10.96
N GLY A 96 17.65 -2.74 -11.64
CA GLY A 96 17.86 -4.13 -11.25
C GLY A 96 17.26 -4.47 -9.88
N ARG A 97 17.72 -5.57 -9.28
CA ARG A 97 17.29 -5.96 -7.94
C ARG A 97 17.99 -5.12 -6.87
N ARG A 98 17.22 -4.56 -5.96
CA ARG A 98 17.73 -3.77 -4.84
C ARG A 98 17.05 -4.19 -3.53
N ARG A 99 17.81 -4.13 -2.43
CA ARG A 99 17.26 -4.19 -1.09
C ARG A 99 16.62 -2.84 -0.77
N VAL A 100 15.39 -2.86 -0.32
CA VAL A 100 14.70 -1.64 0.10
C VAL A 100 14.95 -1.41 1.60
N GLU A 101 15.27 -0.18 1.97
CA GLU A 101 15.59 0.21 3.34
C GLU A 101 14.48 1.06 3.95
N GLU A 102 13.83 1.91 3.13
CA GLU A 102 12.77 2.81 3.62
C GLU A 102 11.55 2.79 2.70
N LEU A 103 10.38 2.84 3.31
CA LEU A 103 9.08 3.01 2.66
C LEU A 103 8.38 4.23 3.26
N CYS A 104 8.27 5.30 2.49
CA CYS A 104 7.88 6.60 3.02
C CYS A 104 6.80 7.28 2.19
N TYR A 105 5.70 7.66 2.83
CA TYR A 105 4.81 8.68 2.30
C TYR A 105 5.37 10.07 2.59
N VAL A 106 5.31 10.96 1.62
CA VAL A 106 5.70 12.36 1.81
C VAL A 106 4.51 13.25 1.51
N ARG A 107 3.92 13.77 2.56
CA ARG A 107 2.77 14.66 2.44
C ARG A 107 3.19 16.09 2.20
N LEU A 108 2.68 16.65 1.11
CA LEU A 108 2.93 18.04 0.71
C LEU A 108 1.75 18.93 1.12
N ARG A 109 1.93 19.77 2.11
CA ARG A 109 0.89 20.66 2.61
C ARG A 109 0.82 21.96 1.81
N ALA A 110 -0.37 22.53 1.73
CA ALA A 110 -0.61 23.81 1.05
C ALA A 110 0.16 25.01 1.66
N ASN A 111 0.55 24.92 2.94
CA ASN A 111 1.37 25.92 3.64
C ASN A 111 2.87 25.78 3.36
N GLY A 112 3.29 24.75 2.59
CA GLY A 112 4.68 24.46 2.27
C GLY A 112 5.35 23.45 3.18
N ALA A 113 4.67 22.94 4.22
CA ALA A 113 5.21 21.87 5.05
C ALA A 113 5.34 20.57 4.25
N VAL A 114 6.48 19.90 4.43
CA VAL A 114 6.79 18.57 3.90
C VAL A 114 6.85 17.62 5.07
N GLU A 115 5.95 16.66 5.09
CA GLU A 115 5.77 15.71 6.20
C GLU A 115 6.10 14.30 5.73
N PRO A 116 7.36 13.82 5.91
CA PRO A 116 7.72 12.44 5.63
C PRO A 116 7.18 11.52 6.74
N GLU A 117 6.63 10.39 6.36
CA GLU A 117 6.08 9.37 7.26
C GLU A 117 6.51 7.98 6.82
N SER A 118 7.46 7.38 7.56
CA SER A 118 7.85 5.97 7.37
C SER A 118 6.73 5.05 7.80
N ILE A 119 6.48 3.99 7.02
CA ILE A 119 5.47 2.98 7.34
C ILE A 119 6.03 1.76 8.08
N LEU A 120 7.33 1.74 8.36
CA LEU A 120 8.01 0.56 8.90
C LEU A 120 7.71 0.29 10.38
N THR A 121 7.36 1.32 11.15
CA THR A 121 7.12 1.20 12.60
C THR A 121 5.79 1.79 13.00
N ILE A 122 4.97 1.05 13.72
CA ILE A 122 3.73 1.52 14.38
C ILE A 122 3.76 1.15 15.85
N LYS A 123 2.79 1.63 16.64
CA LYS A 123 2.68 1.22 18.05
C LYS A 123 2.53 -0.31 18.17
N GLY A 124 3.49 -0.94 18.79
CA GLY A 124 3.48 -2.38 19.05
C GLY A 124 3.91 -3.27 17.87
N SER A 125 4.41 -2.69 16.77
CA SER A 125 4.93 -3.45 15.63
C SER A 125 6.01 -2.69 14.87
N GLU A 126 7.10 -3.37 14.56
CA GLU A 126 8.17 -2.89 13.68
C GLU A 126 8.46 -3.98 12.65
N LYS A 127 8.60 -3.58 11.39
CA LYS A 127 8.93 -4.46 10.27
C LYS A 127 9.93 -3.78 9.38
N SER A 128 10.87 -4.53 8.83
CA SER A 128 11.74 -4.02 7.77
C SER A 128 10.97 -3.88 6.45
N ALA A 129 11.48 -3.06 5.54
CA ALA A 129 10.89 -2.92 4.21
C ALA A 129 10.85 -4.25 3.43
N PRO A 130 11.91 -5.10 3.46
CA PRO A 130 11.84 -6.44 2.86
C PRO A 130 10.76 -7.34 3.46
N GLN A 131 10.54 -7.29 4.79
CA GLN A 131 9.46 -8.05 5.41
C GLN A 131 8.08 -7.61 4.93
N LEU A 132 7.82 -6.30 4.89
CA LEU A 132 6.56 -5.77 4.37
C LEU A 132 6.36 -6.10 2.89
N ALA A 133 7.42 -6.04 2.11
CA ALA A 133 7.40 -6.38 0.69
C ALA A 133 6.99 -7.85 0.46
N GLU A 134 7.61 -8.77 1.20
CA GLU A 134 7.31 -10.20 1.05
C GLU A 134 5.91 -10.55 1.57
N GLU A 135 5.51 -10.03 2.74
CA GLU A 135 4.15 -10.20 3.25
C GLU A 135 3.09 -9.67 2.29
N ALA A 136 3.34 -8.52 1.64
CA ALA A 136 2.41 -7.96 0.65
C ALA A 136 2.30 -8.84 -0.59
N TRP A 137 3.42 -9.37 -1.07
CA TRP A 137 3.46 -10.26 -2.22
C TRP A 137 2.73 -11.58 -1.95
N GLU A 138 3.04 -12.24 -0.84
CA GLU A 138 2.38 -13.47 -0.43
C GLU A 138 0.87 -13.29 -0.24
N ARG A 139 0.47 -12.17 0.36
CA ARG A 139 -0.94 -11.85 0.55
C ARG A 139 -1.65 -11.64 -0.78
N LEU A 140 -1.02 -10.95 -1.73
CA LEU A 140 -1.57 -10.76 -3.07
C LEU A 140 -1.72 -12.09 -3.81
N GLU A 141 -0.70 -12.95 -3.78
CA GLU A 141 -0.73 -14.28 -4.38
C GLU A 141 -1.85 -15.15 -3.78
N LYS A 142 -1.99 -15.16 -2.45
CA LYS A 142 -3.09 -15.88 -1.78
C LYS A 142 -4.46 -15.38 -2.18
N LEU A 143 -4.64 -14.07 -2.31
CA LEU A 143 -5.91 -13.47 -2.75
C LEU A 143 -6.24 -13.85 -4.19
N LEU A 144 -5.26 -13.75 -5.09
CA LEU A 144 -5.45 -14.11 -6.49
C LEU A 144 -5.74 -15.61 -6.67
N SER A 145 -5.04 -16.47 -5.95
CA SER A 145 -5.29 -17.91 -5.95
C SER A 145 -6.67 -18.25 -5.40
N HIS A 146 -7.09 -17.57 -4.33
CA HIS A 146 -8.41 -17.77 -3.73
C HIS A 146 -9.54 -17.39 -4.69
N TYR A 147 -9.48 -16.19 -5.25
CA TYR A 147 -10.52 -15.70 -6.18
C TYR A 147 -10.37 -16.21 -7.61
N GLY A 148 -9.24 -16.81 -7.97
CA GLY A 148 -9.06 -17.56 -9.22
C GLY A 148 -9.79 -18.88 -9.25
N ASN A 149 -10.24 -19.40 -8.10
CA ASN A 149 -11.05 -20.59 -8.04
C ASN A 149 -12.51 -20.27 -8.47
N PRO A 150 -13.06 -20.91 -9.50
CA PRO A 150 -14.42 -20.64 -10.00
C PRO A 150 -15.53 -20.94 -8.98
N HIS A 151 -15.22 -21.71 -7.93
CA HIS A 151 -16.16 -22.01 -6.85
C HIS A 151 -16.10 -20.98 -5.69
N THR A 152 -15.19 -20.01 -5.75
CA THR A 152 -15.10 -18.95 -4.74
C THR A 152 -15.99 -17.77 -5.14
N GLY A 153 -17.03 -17.52 -4.36
CA GLY A 153 -17.87 -16.33 -4.52
C GLY A 153 -17.19 -15.07 -4.01
N TYR A 154 -17.50 -13.94 -4.64
CA TYR A 154 -17.12 -12.64 -4.11
C TYR A 154 -18.09 -12.22 -3.01
N LEU A 155 -17.56 -11.75 -1.89
CA LEU A 155 -18.38 -11.15 -0.86
C LEU A 155 -18.94 -9.81 -1.35
N SER A 156 -20.22 -9.56 -1.09
CA SER A 156 -20.88 -8.30 -1.44
C SER A 156 -20.28 -7.08 -0.71
N ARG A 157 -19.64 -7.32 0.43
CA ARG A 157 -18.90 -6.33 1.21
C ARG A 157 -17.52 -6.85 1.60
N ALA A 158 -16.51 -6.00 1.48
CA ALA A 158 -15.12 -6.32 1.87
C ALA A 158 -14.94 -6.42 3.39
N LEU A 159 -15.77 -5.72 4.16
CA LEU A 159 -15.75 -5.74 5.62
C LEU A 159 -17.05 -6.37 6.14
N PRO A 160 -16.98 -7.13 7.25
CA PRO A 160 -18.17 -7.59 7.93
C PRO A 160 -19.06 -6.39 8.30
N PHE A 161 -20.33 -6.63 8.37
CA PHE A 161 -21.36 -5.67 8.71
C PHE A 161 -20.96 -4.85 9.96
N LYS A 162 -20.91 -3.54 9.81
CA LYS A 162 -20.86 -2.62 10.93
C LYS A 162 -22.28 -2.13 11.17
N GLU A 163 -22.79 -2.37 12.36
CA GLU A 163 -24.14 -1.99 12.75
C GLU A 163 -24.40 -0.51 12.41
N GLY A 164 -25.47 -0.24 11.68
CA GLY A 164 -25.84 1.10 11.22
C GLY A 164 -25.17 1.57 9.91
N ASP A 165 -24.24 0.83 9.33
CA ASP A 165 -23.59 1.17 8.06
C ASP A 165 -24.25 0.42 6.89
N THR A 166 -25.43 0.88 6.47
CA THR A 166 -26.27 0.28 5.42
C THR A 166 -26.47 1.17 4.21
N GLU A 167 -25.72 2.27 4.09
CA GLU A 167 -25.90 3.28 3.05
C GLU A 167 -24.81 3.26 1.97
N GLY A 168 -24.15 2.11 1.74
CA GLY A 168 -23.21 1.96 0.63
C GLY A 168 -23.94 1.95 -0.72
N ASP A 169 -23.31 2.53 -1.77
CA ASP A 169 -23.89 2.70 -3.11
C ASP A 169 -24.46 1.40 -3.71
N TYR A 170 -23.93 0.25 -3.33
CA TYR A 170 -24.32 -1.08 -3.82
C TYR A 170 -25.05 -1.96 -2.79
N ASP A 171 -25.34 -1.46 -1.61
CA ASP A 171 -25.93 -2.25 -0.53
C ASP A 171 -27.34 -2.76 -0.87
N HIS A 172 -28.09 -2.01 -1.67
CA HIS A 172 -29.39 -2.43 -2.19
C HIS A 172 -29.28 -3.63 -3.17
N LEU A 173 -28.21 -3.70 -4.00
CA LEU A 173 -27.97 -4.85 -4.88
C LEU A 173 -27.48 -6.05 -4.10
N ALA A 174 -26.73 -5.84 -3.04
CA ALA A 174 -26.26 -6.88 -2.14
C ALA A 174 -27.33 -7.38 -1.16
N ARG A 175 -28.53 -6.76 -1.15
CA ARG A 175 -29.65 -7.09 -0.23
C ARG A 175 -29.22 -7.06 1.24
N VAL A 176 -28.36 -6.10 1.61
CA VAL A 176 -27.70 -6.02 2.94
C VAL A 176 -28.73 -5.98 4.06
N LEU A 177 -29.81 -5.24 3.90
CA LEU A 177 -30.87 -5.13 4.91
C LEU A 177 -31.59 -6.46 5.17
N GLU A 178 -31.73 -7.32 4.16
CA GLU A 178 -32.46 -8.58 4.30
C GLU A 178 -31.67 -9.62 5.09
N TRP A 179 -30.37 -9.76 4.83
CA TRP A 179 -29.58 -10.73 5.57
C TRP A 179 -29.02 -10.18 6.89
N SER A 180 -28.99 -8.86 7.11
CA SER A 180 -28.70 -8.27 8.42
C SER A 180 -29.88 -8.41 9.39
N ALA A 181 -31.13 -8.35 8.88
CA ALA A 181 -32.31 -8.55 9.70
C ALA A 181 -32.59 -10.03 10.04
N GLY A 182 -32.03 -10.97 9.25
CA GLY A 182 -32.24 -12.41 9.47
C GLY A 182 -31.35 -13.06 10.54
N GLY A 183 -30.40 -12.31 11.11
CA GLY A 183 -29.46 -12.83 12.12
C GLY A 183 -29.97 -12.86 13.57
N ASP A 184 -31.14 -12.26 13.85
CA ASP A 184 -31.63 -12.08 15.23
C ASP A 184 -32.78 -13.05 15.64
N SER A 185 -33.02 -14.09 14.83
CA SER A 185 -34.11 -15.06 15.15
C SER A 185 -33.63 -16.42 15.68
N GLY A 186 -32.48 -16.46 16.37
CA GLY A 186 -31.89 -17.69 16.87
C GLY A 186 -31.53 -17.70 18.36
N GLY A 187 -32.22 -16.95 19.18
CA GLY A 187 -31.90 -16.85 20.61
C GLY A 187 -33.13 -16.88 21.54
N GLU A 188 -34.12 -17.78 21.31
CA GLU A 188 -35.13 -18.05 22.31
C GLU A 188 -35.41 -19.54 22.45
N ALA A 189 -35.31 -19.96 23.72
CA ALA A 189 -35.92 -21.12 24.36
C ALA A 189 -35.18 -22.47 24.29
N ALA A 190 -34.54 -22.79 25.39
CA ALA A 190 -34.80 -24.04 26.05
C ALA A 190 -34.64 -23.81 27.56
N GLU A 191 -35.75 -23.91 28.28
CA GLU A 191 -35.84 -24.13 29.73
C GLU A 191 -35.05 -25.38 30.14
#